data_52d37b8900733e8b2fdea01ee3331d2f
#
_entry.id   52d37b8900733e8b2fdea01ee3331d2f
#
_cell.length_a   1.000
_cell.length_b   1.000
_cell.length_c   1.000
_cell.angle_alpha   90.00
_cell.angle_beta   90.00
_cell.angle_gamma   90.00
#
_symmetry.space_group_name_H-M   'P 1'
#
loop_
_entity.id
_entity.type
_entity.pdbx_description
1 polymer ?
#
loop_
_entity_poly.entity_id
_entity_poly.type
_entity_poly.pdbx_seq_one_letter_code
_entity_poly.pdbx_strand_id
1 'polypeptide(L)'
;LVLLLGLWGCGDDDESGFDTMIPHENISFKAIPGGAIMYYDFKGHKDVFSVRARYTTTRGESLIVDGTYLSDSLKLIGFDDARQGVPVYLTFLNNKLEESGEMELAFDTEDSAPAAFFKSVKVLPGWNGFQVNYKAPETTGLLHVFYLGVNPLTNEPDTIWLQSTTITKGYNTLSFSLQQERESNTVILTTEDVRGYRVKRQVWENVEAYTITRFPSDKIKVEDPCGIVVENESYRLGSKYLFAGDTKGVQRRGM
;
A
#
# COMPACT_ATOMS: atom_id res chain seq x y z
N LEU A 1 -79.84 27.26 -22.07
CA LEU A 1 -79.11 27.30 -20.76
C LEU A 1 -77.67 26.92 -21.01
N VAL A 2 -76.75 27.92 -21.10
CA VAL A 2 -75.34 27.71 -21.35
C VAL A 2 -74.63 27.70 -19.96
N LEU A 3 -74.06 26.58 -19.59
CA LEU A 3 -73.30 26.44 -18.36
C LEU A 3 -71.82 26.78 -18.66
N LEU A 4 -71.32 27.91 -18.19
CA LEU A 4 -69.94 28.31 -18.20
C LEU A 4 -69.23 27.61 -17.01
N LEU A 5 -68.44 26.58 -17.32
CA LEU A 5 -67.49 26.00 -16.39
C LEU A 5 -66.23 26.87 -16.38
N GLY A 6 -66.02 27.59 -15.31
CA GLY A 6 -64.77 28.29 -15.06
C GLY A 6 -63.64 27.28 -14.77
N LEU A 7 -62.62 27.24 -15.64
CA LEU A 7 -61.33 26.59 -15.41
C LEU A 7 -60.57 27.48 -14.39
N TRP A 8 -60.49 27.05 -13.17
CA TRP A 8 -59.49 27.57 -12.21
C TRP A 8 -58.16 26.94 -12.65
N GLY A 9 -57.31 27.75 -13.26
CA GLY A 9 -55.93 27.39 -13.45
C GLY A 9 -55.28 27.23 -12.06
N CYS A 10 -54.77 26.05 -11.79
CA CYS A 10 -53.72 25.87 -10.78
C CYS A 10 -52.57 26.75 -11.21
N GLY A 11 -52.23 27.76 -10.40
CA GLY A 11 -50.93 28.43 -10.55
C GLY A 11 -49.88 27.39 -10.33
N ASP A 12 -48.97 27.21 -11.29
CA ASP A 12 -47.68 26.63 -11.04
C ASP A 12 -47.02 27.53 -9.99
N ASP A 13 -46.99 27.08 -8.76
CA ASP A 13 -46.01 27.55 -7.79
C ASP A 13 -44.67 27.17 -8.41
N ASP A 14 -43.96 28.14 -9.00
CA ASP A 14 -42.55 28.03 -9.30
C ASP A 14 -41.88 27.63 -7.95
N GLU A 15 -41.69 26.34 -7.75
CA GLU A 15 -40.79 25.84 -6.73
C GLU A 15 -39.40 26.38 -7.12
N SER A 16 -39.07 27.54 -6.54
CA SER A 16 -37.69 28.05 -6.59
C SER A 16 -36.83 26.95 -6.00
N GLY A 17 -36.14 26.19 -6.84
CA GLY A 17 -35.24 25.13 -6.42
C GLY A 17 -34.21 25.67 -5.43
N PHE A 18 -33.66 24.81 -4.62
CA PHE A 18 -32.59 25.17 -3.70
C PHE A 18 -31.37 25.68 -4.48
N ASP A 19 -31.00 26.94 -4.28
CA ASP A 19 -29.94 27.63 -5.04
C ASP A 19 -28.85 28.24 -4.15
N THR A 20 -28.80 27.87 -2.88
CA THR A 20 -27.79 28.38 -1.97
C THR A 20 -26.43 27.75 -2.24
N MET A 21 -25.45 28.61 -2.56
CA MET A 21 -24.05 28.21 -2.78
C MET A 21 -23.15 28.76 -1.69
N ILE A 22 -22.15 27.99 -1.30
CA ILE A 22 -21.09 28.41 -0.38
C ILE A 22 -20.03 29.18 -1.18
N PRO A 23 -19.53 30.34 -0.69
CA PRO A 23 -18.45 31.06 -1.33
C PRO A 23 -17.17 30.23 -1.50
N HIS A 24 -16.43 30.45 -2.60
CA HIS A 24 -15.20 29.74 -2.90
C HIS A 24 -14.15 29.83 -1.78
N GLU A 25 -14.07 30.97 -1.07
CA GLU A 25 -13.15 31.20 0.03
C GLU A 25 -13.42 30.29 1.25
N ASN A 26 -14.61 29.70 1.36
CA ASN A 26 -14.95 28.76 2.41
C ASN A 26 -14.58 27.32 2.06
N ILE A 27 -13.96 27.10 0.89
CA ILE A 27 -13.57 25.78 0.42
C ILE A 27 -12.08 25.79 0.11
N SER A 28 -11.36 24.80 0.62
CA SER A 28 -9.94 24.66 0.33
C SER A 28 -9.54 23.20 0.22
N PHE A 29 -8.44 22.95 -0.48
CA PHE A 29 -7.94 21.59 -0.70
C PHE A 29 -6.51 21.48 -0.20
N LYS A 30 -6.20 20.33 0.38
CA LYS A 30 -4.85 19.93 0.76
C LYS A 30 -4.53 18.61 0.09
N ALA A 31 -3.54 18.59 -0.78
CA ALA A 31 -3.03 17.37 -1.38
C ALA A 31 -2.54 16.39 -0.30
N ILE A 32 -2.85 15.12 -0.48
CA ILE A 32 -2.39 14.01 0.34
C ILE A 32 -2.02 12.82 -0.56
N PRO A 33 -1.27 11.83 -0.06
CA PRO A 33 -0.99 10.61 -0.81
C PRO A 33 -2.29 9.93 -1.30
N GLY A 34 -2.39 9.75 -2.62
CA GLY A 34 -3.54 9.11 -3.26
C GLY A 34 -4.82 9.96 -3.35
N GLY A 35 -4.73 11.28 -3.09
CA GLY A 35 -5.91 12.15 -3.16
C GLY A 35 -5.74 13.54 -2.56
N ALA A 36 -6.83 14.08 -2.03
CA ALA A 36 -6.86 15.36 -1.32
C ALA A 36 -7.82 15.32 -0.12
N ILE A 37 -7.60 16.22 0.84
CA ILE A 37 -8.60 16.59 1.83
C ILE A 37 -9.24 17.89 1.36
N MET A 38 -10.55 17.90 1.16
CA MET A 38 -11.34 19.09 0.97
C MET A 38 -11.83 19.57 2.34
N TYR A 39 -11.51 20.81 2.68
CA TYR A 39 -12.07 21.52 3.84
C TYR A 39 -13.18 22.43 3.38
N TYR A 40 -14.23 22.54 4.19
CA TYR A 40 -15.39 23.39 3.90
C TYR A 40 -15.98 23.98 5.18
N ASP A 41 -16.56 25.18 5.08
CA ASP A 41 -17.20 25.87 6.19
C ASP A 41 -18.58 26.40 5.76
N PHE A 42 -19.63 25.90 6.41
CA PHE A 42 -21.03 26.32 6.15
C PHE A 42 -21.48 27.49 7.02
N LYS A 43 -20.56 28.15 7.76
CA LYS A 43 -20.91 29.30 8.59
C LYS A 43 -21.66 30.38 7.82
N GLY A 44 -22.82 30.80 8.37
CA GLY A 44 -23.69 31.79 7.74
C GLY A 44 -24.75 31.19 6.82
N HIS A 45 -24.64 29.93 6.42
CA HIS A 45 -25.57 29.25 5.49
C HIS A 45 -26.33 28.13 6.22
N LYS A 46 -27.38 28.53 7.00
CA LYS A 46 -28.14 27.60 7.83
C LYS A 46 -29.04 26.63 7.07
N ASP A 47 -29.27 26.90 5.82
CA ASP A 47 -30.06 26.13 4.88
C ASP A 47 -29.21 25.05 4.15
N VAL A 48 -27.88 25.14 4.20
CA VAL A 48 -26.97 24.12 3.67
C VAL A 48 -26.74 23.04 4.71
N PHE A 49 -27.08 21.80 4.37
CA PHE A 49 -26.97 20.62 5.22
C PHE A 49 -25.74 19.76 4.88
N SER A 50 -25.41 19.66 3.59
CA SER A 50 -24.27 18.89 3.11
C SER A 50 -23.70 19.46 1.82
N VAL A 51 -22.46 19.08 1.51
CA VAL A 51 -21.80 19.27 0.23
C VAL A 51 -21.58 17.91 -0.42
N ARG A 52 -21.85 17.83 -1.71
CA ARG A 52 -21.61 16.66 -2.55
C ARG A 52 -20.50 16.98 -3.53
N ALA A 53 -19.41 16.19 -3.49
CA ALA A 53 -18.29 16.29 -4.40
C ALA A 53 -18.34 15.16 -5.44
N ARG A 54 -18.32 15.51 -6.71
CA ARG A 54 -18.23 14.58 -7.85
C ARG A 54 -16.91 14.75 -8.55
N TYR A 55 -16.17 13.69 -8.74
CA TYR A 55 -14.88 13.72 -9.43
C TYR A 55 -14.56 12.38 -10.07
N THR A 56 -13.56 12.36 -10.96
CA THR A 56 -13.13 11.15 -11.67
C THR A 56 -11.75 10.70 -11.18
N THR A 57 -11.61 9.43 -10.83
CA THR A 57 -10.37 8.81 -10.35
C THR A 57 -9.36 8.62 -11.48
N THR A 58 -8.13 8.18 -11.12
CA THR A 58 -7.09 7.78 -12.10
C THR A 58 -7.60 6.70 -13.07
N ARG A 59 -8.53 5.86 -12.64
CA ARG A 59 -9.07 4.73 -13.43
C ARG A 59 -10.29 5.09 -14.27
N GLY A 60 -10.70 6.37 -14.27
CA GLY A 60 -11.89 6.83 -14.98
C GLY A 60 -13.19 6.52 -14.26
N GLU A 61 -13.16 6.12 -13.00
CA GLU A 61 -14.35 5.90 -12.18
C GLU A 61 -14.87 7.25 -11.67
N SER A 62 -16.14 7.53 -11.88
CA SER A 62 -16.81 8.70 -11.27
C SER A 62 -17.18 8.36 -9.83
N LEU A 63 -16.65 9.11 -8.88
CA LEU A 63 -16.98 9.00 -7.47
C LEU A 63 -17.83 10.16 -6.99
N ILE A 64 -18.72 9.88 -6.06
CA ILE A 64 -19.54 10.84 -5.32
C ILE A 64 -19.21 10.68 -3.84
N VAL A 65 -18.86 11.78 -3.19
CA VAL A 65 -18.56 11.81 -1.76
C VAL A 65 -19.31 12.96 -1.12
N ASP A 66 -20.08 12.68 -0.07
CA ASP A 66 -20.85 13.68 0.65
C ASP A 66 -20.18 14.04 1.98
N GLY A 67 -20.13 15.35 2.27
CA GLY A 67 -19.72 15.88 3.56
C GLY A 67 -20.90 16.65 4.19
N THR A 68 -21.08 16.52 5.50
CA THR A 68 -22.21 17.15 6.20
C THR A 68 -21.74 18.28 7.11
N TYR A 69 -22.69 19.08 7.63
CA TYR A 69 -22.41 20.14 8.61
C TYR A 69 -21.82 19.64 9.94
N LEU A 70 -21.79 18.31 10.16
CA LEU A 70 -21.18 17.69 11.35
C LEU A 70 -19.66 17.50 11.20
N SER A 71 -19.13 17.72 10.00
CA SER A 71 -17.72 17.66 9.69
C SER A 71 -17.29 18.96 9.01
N ASP A 72 -16.01 19.26 9.03
CA ASP A 72 -15.38 20.40 8.35
C ASP A 72 -14.55 19.95 7.14
N SER A 73 -14.51 18.64 6.88
CA SER A 73 -13.65 18.09 5.84
C SER A 73 -14.14 16.75 5.32
N LEU A 74 -13.72 16.41 4.08
CA LEU A 74 -13.91 15.11 3.48
C LEU A 74 -12.68 14.71 2.63
N LYS A 75 -12.48 13.41 2.43
CA LYS A 75 -11.37 12.88 1.63
C LYS A 75 -11.82 12.55 0.22
N LEU A 76 -11.08 13.07 -0.76
CA LEU A 76 -11.20 12.74 -2.18
C LEU A 76 -10.06 11.77 -2.53
N ILE A 77 -10.33 10.50 -2.72
CA ILE A 77 -9.33 9.42 -2.91
C ILE A 77 -9.53 8.72 -4.26
N GLY A 78 -8.54 7.92 -4.69
CA GLY A 78 -8.64 7.12 -5.91
C GLY A 78 -7.60 7.50 -6.96
N PHE A 79 -6.49 8.10 -6.51
CA PHE A 79 -5.40 8.54 -7.39
C PHE A 79 -4.15 7.71 -7.10
N ASP A 80 -3.57 7.13 -8.15
CA ASP A 80 -2.33 6.37 -8.05
C ASP A 80 -1.13 7.33 -8.05
N ASP A 81 -1.07 8.25 -9.02
CA ASP A 81 0.02 9.19 -9.20
C ASP A 81 -0.37 10.62 -8.79
N ALA A 82 0.65 11.44 -8.46
CA ALA A 82 0.48 12.86 -8.23
C ALA A 82 -0.08 13.55 -9.49
N ARG A 83 -1.13 14.35 -9.30
CA ARG A 83 -1.80 15.13 -10.36
C ARG A 83 -2.02 16.54 -9.91
N GLN A 84 -2.02 17.46 -10.86
CA GLN A 84 -2.37 18.86 -10.64
C GLN A 84 -3.67 19.20 -11.36
N GLY A 85 -4.49 20.05 -10.73
CA GLY A 85 -5.71 20.58 -11.33
C GLY A 85 -6.77 19.53 -11.63
N VAL A 86 -6.96 18.54 -10.75
CA VAL A 86 -8.02 17.54 -10.91
C VAL A 86 -9.36 18.22 -10.72
N PRO A 87 -10.28 18.20 -11.71
CA PRO A 87 -11.57 18.85 -11.58
C PRO A 87 -12.45 18.13 -10.56
N VAL A 88 -13.17 18.91 -9.77
CA VAL A 88 -14.20 18.46 -8.84
C VAL A 88 -15.42 19.36 -8.98
N TYR A 89 -16.59 18.75 -9.04
CA TYR A 89 -17.87 19.42 -9.18
C TYR A 89 -18.63 19.31 -7.87
N LEU A 90 -18.92 20.46 -7.26
CA LEU A 90 -19.57 20.55 -5.96
C LEU A 90 -21.02 21.00 -6.13
N THR A 91 -21.93 20.34 -5.44
CA THR A 91 -23.30 20.82 -5.21
C THR A 91 -23.56 20.85 -3.71
N PHE A 92 -24.38 21.78 -3.26
CA PHE A 92 -24.80 21.90 -1.86
C PHE A 92 -26.21 21.36 -1.73
N LEU A 93 -26.51 20.72 -0.62
CA LEU A 93 -27.81 20.11 -0.39
C LEU A 93 -28.45 20.70 0.87
N ASN A 94 -29.76 20.94 0.80
CA ASN A 94 -30.54 21.29 1.97
C ASN A 94 -31.01 20.03 2.72
N ASN A 95 -31.81 20.20 3.77
CA ASN A 95 -32.35 19.10 4.59
C ASN A 95 -33.38 18.22 3.86
N LYS A 96 -33.87 18.64 2.68
CA LYS A 96 -34.76 17.86 1.83
C LYS A 96 -33.99 17.11 0.73
N LEU A 97 -32.65 17.23 0.70
CA LEU A 97 -31.75 16.69 -0.33
C LEU A 97 -31.94 17.33 -1.73
N GLU A 98 -32.50 18.55 -1.78
CA GLU A 98 -32.52 19.35 -3.01
C GLU A 98 -31.12 19.90 -3.22
N GLU A 99 -30.60 19.77 -4.47
CA GLU A 99 -29.25 20.20 -4.85
C GLU A 99 -29.23 21.61 -5.42
N SER A 100 -28.21 22.40 -5.07
CA SER A 100 -27.93 23.71 -5.66
C SER A 100 -27.39 23.58 -7.09
N GLY A 101 -27.12 24.71 -7.71
CA GLY A 101 -26.26 24.77 -8.90
C GLY A 101 -24.88 24.17 -8.65
N GLU A 102 -24.21 23.74 -9.73
CA GLU A 102 -22.90 23.11 -9.67
C GLU A 102 -21.78 24.16 -9.64
N MET A 103 -20.78 23.94 -8.79
CA MET A 103 -19.55 24.74 -8.69
C MET A 103 -18.37 23.88 -9.12
N GLU A 104 -17.63 24.30 -10.13
CA GLU A 104 -16.40 23.64 -10.57
C GLU A 104 -15.19 24.23 -9.83
N LEU A 105 -14.41 23.37 -9.20
CA LEU A 105 -13.14 23.65 -8.56
C LEU A 105 -12.08 22.63 -9.01
N ALA A 106 -10.85 22.79 -8.54
CA ALA A 106 -9.78 21.85 -8.82
C ALA A 106 -8.91 21.61 -7.59
N PHE A 107 -8.33 20.42 -7.50
CA PHE A 107 -7.41 20.05 -6.43
C PHE A 107 -6.19 19.30 -6.98
N ASP A 108 -5.12 19.28 -6.19
CA ASP A 108 -3.91 18.52 -6.46
C ASP A 108 -3.88 17.26 -5.62
N THR A 109 -3.15 16.25 -6.10
CA THR A 109 -2.92 14.99 -5.39
C THR A 109 -1.43 14.70 -5.29
N GLU A 110 -1.05 13.86 -4.30
CA GLU A 110 0.29 13.29 -4.21
C GLU A 110 0.28 11.81 -4.63
N ASP A 111 1.48 11.25 -4.88
CA ASP A 111 1.60 9.81 -5.17
C ASP A 111 1.03 8.97 -4.02
N SER A 112 0.20 8.01 -4.35
CA SER A 112 -0.24 7.00 -3.38
C SER A 112 0.94 6.18 -2.85
N ALA A 113 0.83 5.58 -1.67
CA ALA A 113 1.90 4.74 -1.13
C ALA A 113 2.26 3.55 -2.05
N PRO A 114 1.30 2.85 -2.69
CA PRO A 114 1.57 1.83 -3.71
C PRO A 114 2.36 2.33 -4.92
N ALA A 115 2.10 3.55 -5.39
CA ALA A 115 2.82 4.15 -6.52
C ALA A 115 4.21 4.66 -6.09
N ALA A 116 4.28 5.37 -4.96
CA ALA A 116 5.51 5.89 -4.38
C ALA A 116 6.51 4.77 -4.01
N PHE A 117 6.01 3.59 -3.64
CA PHE A 117 6.82 2.40 -3.41
C PHE A 117 7.77 2.14 -4.59
N PHE A 118 7.27 2.12 -5.82
CA PHE A 118 8.07 1.83 -7.01
C PHE A 118 9.03 2.97 -7.42
N LYS A 119 8.86 4.17 -6.89
CA LYS A 119 9.82 5.28 -7.09
C LYS A 119 11.05 5.15 -6.20
N SER A 120 10.97 4.36 -5.13
CA SER A 120 12.02 4.24 -4.12
C SER A 120 12.55 2.82 -3.93
N VAL A 121 11.84 1.80 -4.40
CA VAL A 121 12.19 0.41 -4.14
C VAL A 121 13.54 0.01 -4.73
N LYS A 122 14.30 -0.74 -3.93
CA LYS A 122 15.55 -1.42 -4.32
C LYS A 122 15.44 -2.88 -3.91
N VAL A 123 15.69 -3.77 -4.84
CA VAL A 123 15.83 -5.20 -4.58
C VAL A 123 17.32 -5.50 -4.55
N LEU A 124 17.81 -6.00 -3.44
CA LEU A 124 19.21 -6.19 -3.12
C LEU A 124 19.50 -7.67 -2.81
N PRO A 125 20.75 -8.12 -2.97
CA PRO A 125 21.19 -9.44 -2.52
C PRO A 125 20.90 -9.67 -1.03
N GLY A 126 20.53 -10.89 -0.68
CA GLY A 126 20.33 -11.34 0.69
C GLY A 126 20.89 -12.74 0.92
N TRP A 127 20.98 -13.17 2.18
CA TRP A 127 21.41 -14.53 2.52
C TRP A 127 20.37 -15.55 2.10
N ASN A 128 20.75 -16.45 1.21
CA ASN A 128 19.87 -17.44 0.55
C ASN A 128 18.63 -16.82 -0.09
N GLY A 129 18.72 -15.57 -0.58
CA GLY A 129 17.56 -14.89 -1.14
C GLY A 129 17.81 -13.43 -1.45
N PHE A 130 16.92 -12.54 -1.02
CA PHE A 130 16.99 -11.13 -1.36
C PHE A 130 16.39 -10.23 -0.27
N GLN A 131 16.64 -8.92 -0.40
CA GLN A 131 16.04 -7.89 0.42
C GLN A 131 15.28 -6.89 -0.45
N VAL A 132 14.19 -6.37 0.08
CA VAL A 132 13.39 -5.31 -0.53
C VAL A 132 13.43 -4.10 0.38
N ASN A 133 14.09 -3.03 -0.08
CA ASN A 133 14.17 -1.76 0.63
C ASN A 133 13.30 -0.74 -0.07
N TYR A 134 12.46 -0.01 0.67
CA TYR A 134 11.60 1.01 0.09
C TYR A 134 11.32 2.15 1.09
N LYS A 135 10.79 3.26 0.56
CA LYS A 135 10.25 4.37 1.34
C LYS A 135 8.83 4.67 0.88
N ALA A 136 7.91 4.79 1.82
CA ALA A 136 6.52 5.15 1.53
C ALA A 136 6.08 6.41 2.31
N PRO A 137 5.18 7.25 1.74
CA PRO A 137 4.72 8.49 2.37
C PRO A 137 3.76 8.24 3.53
N GLU A 138 3.01 7.15 3.46
CA GLU A 138 2.02 6.75 4.48
C GLU A 138 1.90 5.23 4.57
N THR A 139 1.17 4.76 5.59
CA THR A 139 0.86 3.33 5.76
C THR A 139 -0.48 3.04 5.11
N THR A 140 -0.44 2.46 3.88
CA THR A 140 -1.66 2.09 3.13
C THR A 140 -1.32 1.21 1.91
N GLY A 141 -2.31 0.43 1.44
CA GLY A 141 -2.13 -0.49 0.32
C GLY A 141 -1.35 -1.75 0.69
N LEU A 142 -1.24 -2.67 -0.24
CA LEU A 142 -0.57 -3.95 -0.07
C LEU A 142 0.61 -4.11 -1.03
N LEU A 143 1.67 -4.73 -0.52
CA LEU A 143 2.80 -5.24 -1.29
C LEU A 143 2.71 -6.76 -1.33
N HIS A 144 2.72 -7.33 -2.52
CA HIS A 144 2.84 -8.77 -2.75
C HIS A 144 4.21 -9.07 -3.31
N VAL A 145 4.90 -10.02 -2.70
CA VAL A 145 6.26 -10.43 -3.05
C VAL A 145 6.23 -11.85 -3.57
N PHE A 146 6.81 -12.04 -4.76
CA PHE A 146 6.94 -13.33 -5.43
C PHE A 146 8.38 -13.51 -5.93
N TYR A 147 8.74 -14.75 -6.22
CA TYR A 147 9.94 -15.08 -6.98
C TYR A 147 9.66 -16.19 -8.00
N LEU A 148 10.50 -16.30 -9.05
CA LEU A 148 10.43 -17.44 -9.94
C LEU A 148 11.17 -18.60 -9.30
N GLY A 149 10.45 -19.66 -8.99
CA GLY A 149 10.95 -20.86 -8.34
C GLY A 149 10.53 -22.12 -9.07
N VAL A 150 10.70 -23.25 -8.41
CA VAL A 150 10.12 -24.54 -8.80
C VAL A 150 8.98 -24.83 -7.83
N ASN A 151 7.79 -25.03 -8.36
CA ASN A 151 6.64 -25.38 -7.56
C ASN A 151 6.86 -26.77 -6.92
N PRO A 152 6.84 -26.89 -5.60
CA PRO A 152 7.12 -28.16 -4.92
C PRO A 152 6.08 -29.26 -5.19
N LEU A 153 4.91 -28.90 -5.69
CA LEU A 153 3.82 -29.85 -5.98
C LEU A 153 3.92 -30.41 -7.41
N THR A 154 4.33 -29.59 -8.37
CA THR A 154 4.39 -29.97 -9.79
C THR A 154 5.80 -30.26 -10.30
N ASN A 155 6.83 -29.79 -9.57
CA ASN A 155 8.24 -29.77 -10.00
C ASN A 155 8.49 -28.96 -11.29
N GLU A 156 7.61 -28.02 -11.61
CA GLU A 156 7.74 -27.16 -12.78
C GLU A 156 8.09 -25.73 -12.36
N PRO A 157 8.74 -24.93 -13.25
CA PRO A 157 8.97 -23.51 -13.01
C PRO A 157 7.62 -22.77 -12.78
N ASP A 158 7.55 -21.98 -11.71
CA ASP A 158 6.34 -21.25 -11.34
C ASP A 158 6.68 -19.95 -10.62
N THR A 159 5.69 -19.06 -10.55
CA THR A 159 5.74 -17.85 -9.74
C THR A 159 5.29 -18.17 -8.32
N ILE A 160 6.25 -18.26 -7.41
CA ILE A 160 6.01 -18.62 -6.01
C ILE A 160 5.71 -17.36 -5.20
N TRP A 161 4.54 -17.33 -4.58
CA TRP A 161 4.17 -16.29 -3.62
C TRP A 161 4.92 -16.48 -2.30
N LEU A 162 5.53 -15.41 -1.79
CA LEU A 162 6.24 -15.42 -0.51
C LEU A 162 5.43 -14.76 0.59
N GLN A 163 4.94 -13.55 0.31
CA GLN A 163 4.28 -12.75 1.33
C GLN A 163 3.40 -11.66 0.71
N SER A 164 2.31 -11.33 1.42
CA SER A 164 1.59 -10.08 1.29
C SER A 164 1.70 -9.29 2.59
N THR A 165 2.00 -8.02 2.50
CA THR A 165 2.15 -7.14 3.67
C THR A 165 1.67 -5.73 3.35
N THR A 166 1.21 -5.00 4.37
CA THR A 166 0.87 -3.59 4.22
C THR A 166 2.12 -2.77 3.96
N ILE A 167 2.05 -1.85 3.00
CA ILE A 167 3.10 -0.86 2.77
C ILE A 167 3.11 0.08 3.96
N THR A 168 4.26 0.18 4.66
CA THR A 168 4.40 0.94 5.89
C THR A 168 5.14 2.25 5.65
N LYS A 169 4.66 3.33 6.27
CA LYS A 169 5.27 4.67 6.19
C LYS A 169 6.74 4.67 6.59
N GLY A 170 7.55 5.48 5.91
CA GLY A 170 8.97 5.66 6.20
C GLY A 170 9.85 4.68 5.42
N TYR A 171 11.07 4.49 5.90
CA TYR A 171 12.05 3.55 5.34
C TYR A 171 11.80 2.15 5.91
N ASN A 172 11.74 1.16 5.03
CA ASN A 172 11.47 -0.23 5.37
C ASN A 172 12.45 -1.16 4.67
N THR A 173 12.80 -2.24 5.36
CA THR A 173 13.59 -3.35 4.82
C THR A 173 12.87 -4.66 5.10
N LEU A 174 12.57 -5.42 4.05
CA LEU A 174 12.02 -6.76 4.13
C LEU A 174 13.08 -7.74 3.64
N SER A 175 13.35 -8.81 4.40
CA SER A 175 14.34 -9.82 4.05
C SER A 175 13.64 -11.15 3.80
N PHE A 176 13.98 -11.81 2.70
CA PHE A 176 13.41 -13.07 2.26
C PHE A 176 14.52 -14.10 2.10
N SER A 177 14.48 -15.16 2.91
CA SER A 177 15.33 -16.33 2.74
C SER A 177 14.52 -17.42 2.02
N LEU A 178 15.04 -17.89 0.90
CA LEU A 178 14.35 -18.87 0.05
C LEU A 178 14.78 -20.29 0.45
N GLN A 179 13.87 -21.23 0.32
CA GLN A 179 14.17 -22.65 0.55
C GLN A 179 15.01 -23.25 -0.60
N GLN A 180 14.91 -22.68 -1.79
CA GLN A 180 15.67 -23.09 -2.96
C GLN A 180 16.94 -22.26 -3.04
N GLU A 181 18.09 -22.88 -2.72
CA GLU A 181 19.39 -22.22 -2.83
C GLU A 181 19.72 -21.96 -4.30
N ARG A 182 19.97 -20.70 -4.64
CA ARG A 182 20.34 -20.23 -5.98
C ARG A 182 21.31 -19.07 -5.88
N GLU A 183 22.21 -18.96 -6.84
CA GLU A 183 23.14 -17.83 -6.94
C GLU A 183 22.45 -16.53 -7.36
N SER A 184 21.32 -16.63 -8.07
CA SER A 184 20.51 -15.49 -8.48
C SER A 184 19.02 -15.84 -8.51
N ASN A 185 18.19 -14.82 -8.33
CA ASN A 185 16.74 -14.93 -8.27
C ASN A 185 16.07 -13.92 -9.21
N THR A 186 14.91 -14.26 -9.74
CA THR A 186 14.00 -13.31 -10.36
C THR A 186 12.91 -12.98 -9.37
N VAL A 187 12.85 -11.70 -8.96
CA VAL A 187 11.92 -11.19 -7.96
C VAL A 187 10.81 -10.40 -8.64
N ILE A 188 9.58 -10.60 -8.20
CA ILE A 188 8.40 -9.93 -8.73
C ILE A 188 7.70 -9.24 -7.57
N LEU A 189 7.51 -7.93 -7.69
CA LEU A 189 6.77 -7.14 -6.74
C LEU A 189 5.52 -6.57 -7.40
N THR A 190 4.41 -6.65 -6.68
CA THR A 190 3.12 -6.09 -7.11
C THR A 190 2.51 -5.31 -5.96
N THR A 191 1.97 -4.12 -6.23
CA THR A 191 1.26 -3.35 -5.21
C THR A 191 -0.21 -3.20 -5.56
N GLU A 192 -1.04 -3.11 -4.52
CA GLU A 192 -2.48 -2.89 -4.61
C GLU A 192 -2.88 -1.71 -3.72
N ASP A 193 -3.90 -0.96 -4.17
CA ASP A 193 -4.53 0.10 -3.38
C ASP A 193 -5.46 -0.48 -2.30
N VAL A 194 -6.05 0.39 -1.47
CA VAL A 194 -6.99 0.00 -0.40
C VAL A 194 -8.30 -0.61 -0.92
N ARG A 195 -8.58 -0.47 -2.20
CA ARG A 195 -9.77 -1.01 -2.88
C ARG A 195 -9.49 -2.37 -3.53
N GLY A 196 -8.23 -2.86 -3.45
CA GLY A 196 -7.79 -4.12 -4.05
C GLY A 196 -7.43 -4.01 -5.54
N TYR A 197 -7.29 -2.79 -6.09
CA TYR A 197 -6.83 -2.61 -7.45
C TYR A 197 -5.32 -2.67 -7.53
N ARG A 198 -4.80 -3.45 -8.49
CA ARG A 198 -3.38 -3.47 -8.79
C ARG A 198 -2.92 -2.12 -9.32
N VAL A 199 -1.97 -1.50 -8.60
CA VAL A 199 -1.38 -0.22 -9.00
C VAL A 199 -0.21 -0.45 -9.97
N LYS A 200 0.75 -1.30 -9.59
CA LYS A 200 1.92 -1.59 -10.42
C LYS A 200 2.47 -2.98 -10.16
N ARG A 201 3.14 -3.55 -11.19
CA ARG A 201 3.94 -4.78 -11.12
C ARG A 201 5.29 -4.52 -11.77
N GLN A 202 6.36 -4.99 -11.14
CA GLN A 202 7.71 -4.89 -11.68
C GLN A 202 8.50 -6.16 -11.38
N VAL A 203 9.44 -6.48 -12.28
CA VAL A 203 10.29 -7.68 -12.22
C VAL A 203 11.75 -7.23 -12.13
N TRP A 204 12.51 -7.87 -11.27
CA TRP A 204 13.96 -7.75 -11.15
C TRP A 204 14.56 -9.12 -11.46
N GLU A 205 15.31 -9.17 -12.53
CA GLU A 205 16.03 -10.37 -12.95
C GLU A 205 17.45 -10.36 -12.38
N ASN A 206 18.03 -11.55 -12.22
CA ASN A 206 19.42 -11.72 -11.79
C ASN A 206 19.77 -11.03 -10.46
N VAL A 207 18.85 -11.02 -9.52
CA VAL A 207 19.12 -10.56 -8.15
C VAL A 207 20.02 -11.62 -7.50
N GLU A 208 21.28 -11.27 -7.29
CA GLU A 208 22.25 -12.17 -6.65
C GLU A 208 21.80 -12.57 -5.25
N ALA A 209 22.22 -13.75 -4.79
CA ALA A 209 22.01 -14.22 -3.45
C ALA A 209 23.35 -14.64 -2.83
N TYR A 210 23.52 -14.31 -1.54
CA TYR A 210 24.65 -14.78 -0.78
C TYR A 210 24.38 -16.21 -0.30
N THR A 211 25.19 -17.15 -0.74
CA THR A 211 25.13 -18.54 -0.28
C THR A 211 25.98 -18.74 0.96
N ILE A 212 25.51 -19.57 1.89
CA ILE A 212 26.28 -19.94 3.07
C ILE A 212 27.27 -21.02 2.66
N THR A 213 28.51 -20.64 2.40
CA THR A 213 29.58 -21.60 2.20
C THR A 213 30.14 -22.02 3.56
N ARG A 214 30.01 -23.30 3.91
CA ARG A 214 30.67 -23.82 5.10
C ARG A 214 32.19 -23.70 4.93
N PHE A 215 32.84 -23.14 5.93
CA PHE A 215 34.29 -23.15 5.96
C PHE A 215 34.77 -24.60 6.03
N PRO A 216 35.69 -25.04 5.16
CA PRO A 216 36.23 -26.39 5.21
C PRO A 216 36.91 -26.62 6.57
N SER A 217 36.50 -27.68 7.25
CA SER A 217 37.00 -27.95 8.62
C SER A 217 38.50 -28.20 8.64
N ASP A 218 39.09 -28.69 7.55
CA ASP A 218 40.52 -28.90 7.36
C ASP A 218 41.35 -27.60 7.31
N LYS A 219 40.68 -26.46 7.03
CA LYS A 219 41.29 -25.12 7.01
C LYS A 219 41.16 -24.36 8.34
N ILE A 220 40.45 -24.92 9.30
CA ILE A 220 40.25 -24.30 10.59
C ILE A 220 41.34 -24.82 11.54
N LYS A 221 42.24 -23.94 11.97
CA LYS A 221 43.23 -24.24 12.98
C LYS A 221 42.72 -23.75 14.32
N VAL A 222 42.57 -24.66 15.27
CA VAL A 222 42.25 -24.34 16.66
C VAL A 222 43.54 -24.15 17.42
N GLU A 223 43.72 -22.99 18.02
CA GLU A 223 44.86 -22.73 18.94
C GLU A 223 44.36 -22.83 20.38
N ASP A 224 45.02 -23.65 21.17
CA ASP A 224 44.78 -23.79 22.61
C ASP A 224 46.03 -23.36 23.40
N PRO A 225 46.25 -22.05 23.57
CA PRO A 225 47.44 -21.53 24.23
C PRO A 225 47.52 -21.90 25.71
N CYS A 226 46.39 -22.32 26.30
CA CYS A 226 46.34 -22.71 27.72
C CYS A 226 46.41 -24.23 27.95
N GLY A 227 46.36 -25.05 26.89
CA GLY A 227 46.39 -26.51 26.97
C GLY A 227 45.20 -27.11 27.74
N ILE A 228 44.02 -26.45 27.67
CA ILE A 228 42.82 -26.84 28.43
C ILE A 228 41.96 -27.85 27.66
N VAL A 229 42.12 -27.94 26.34
CA VAL A 229 41.32 -28.82 25.52
C VAL A 229 41.70 -30.27 25.77
N VAL A 230 40.76 -31.04 26.27
CA VAL A 230 40.95 -32.48 26.51
C VAL A 230 40.73 -33.20 25.17
N GLU A 231 41.79 -33.81 24.65
CA GLU A 231 41.74 -34.63 23.44
C GLU A 231 41.37 -36.07 23.83
N ASN A 232 40.24 -36.57 23.37
CA ASN A 232 39.80 -37.97 23.62
C ASN A 232 39.03 -38.50 22.40
N GLU A 233 39.64 -39.40 21.66
CA GLU A 233 39.04 -39.98 20.45
C GLU A 233 37.82 -40.85 20.73
N SER A 234 37.83 -41.62 21.79
CA SER A 234 36.71 -42.50 22.14
C SER A 234 35.43 -41.74 22.47
N TYR A 235 35.57 -40.55 23.04
CA TYR A 235 34.45 -39.67 23.34
C TYR A 235 34.25 -38.57 22.28
N ARG A 236 35.07 -38.57 21.21
CA ARG A 236 35.07 -37.50 20.19
C ARG A 236 35.19 -36.11 20.80
N LEU A 237 36.07 -35.97 21.78
CA LEU A 237 36.44 -34.70 22.39
C LEU A 237 37.74 -34.20 21.78
N GLY A 238 37.85 -32.89 21.65
CA GLY A 238 39.04 -32.25 21.16
C GLY A 238 38.80 -31.27 20.01
N SER A 239 39.85 -30.53 19.70
CA SER A 239 39.82 -29.42 18.72
C SER A 239 39.37 -29.86 17.32
N LYS A 240 39.78 -31.05 16.90
CA LYS A 240 39.40 -31.62 15.56
C LYS A 240 37.92 -31.91 15.40
N TYR A 241 37.17 -32.05 16.50
CA TYR A 241 35.72 -32.33 16.44
C TYR A 241 34.85 -31.08 16.51
N LEU A 242 35.40 -29.93 16.88
CA LEU A 242 34.64 -28.67 16.98
C LEU A 242 33.96 -28.25 15.68
N PHE A 243 34.61 -28.54 14.57
CA PHE A 243 34.14 -28.12 13.24
C PHE A 243 33.92 -29.30 12.28
N ALA A 244 33.81 -30.52 12.82
CA ALA A 244 33.66 -31.74 12.01
C ALA A 244 32.33 -31.84 11.26
N GLY A 245 31.41 -30.87 11.44
CA GLY A 245 30.09 -30.87 10.80
C GLY A 245 29.12 -31.92 11.35
N ASP A 246 29.51 -32.59 12.43
CA ASP A 246 28.67 -33.60 13.10
C ASP A 246 27.67 -32.90 14.00
N THR A 247 26.42 -32.77 13.54
CA THR A 247 25.32 -32.16 14.29
C THR A 247 24.60 -33.16 15.20
N LYS A 248 24.97 -34.45 15.18
CA LYS A 248 24.44 -35.44 16.10
C LYS A 248 25.08 -35.18 17.47
N GLY A 249 24.37 -34.42 18.28
CA GLY A 249 24.82 -34.09 19.61
C GLY A 249 25.21 -35.33 20.39
N VAL A 250 26.34 -35.25 21.13
CA VAL A 250 26.71 -36.25 22.14
C VAL A 250 25.55 -36.28 23.13
N GLN A 251 24.76 -37.37 23.13
CA GLN A 251 23.84 -37.61 24.22
C GLN A 251 24.66 -37.68 25.52
N ARG A 252 24.60 -36.62 26.31
CA ARG A 252 25.09 -36.69 27.70
C ARG A 252 24.24 -37.75 28.40
N ARG A 253 24.77 -38.95 28.53
CA ARG A 253 24.27 -39.89 29.53
C ARG A 253 24.49 -39.20 30.85
N GLY A 254 23.42 -38.79 31.52
CA GLY A 254 23.48 -38.30 32.87
C GLY A 254 24.13 -39.39 33.76
N MET A 255 25.09 -38.98 34.52
CA MET A 255 25.49 -39.67 35.74
C MET A 255 24.54 -39.24 36.85
#